data_437bf54df2ac84f974e7f5900925ca02
#
_entry.id   437bf54df2ac84f974e7f5900925ca02
#
_cell.length_a   1.000
_cell.length_b   1.000
_cell.length_c   1.000
_cell.angle_alpha   90.00
_cell.angle_beta   90.00
_cell.angle_gamma   90.00
#
_symmetry.space_group_name_H-M   'P 1'
#
loop_
_entity.id
_entity.type
_entity.pdbx_description
1 polymer ?
#
loop_
_entity_poly.entity_id
_entity_poly.type
_entity_poly.pdbx_seq_one_letter_code
_entity_poly.pdbx_strand_id
1 'polypeptide(L)'
;MALVVSVLSVWGQGCCADTVTFAGRIENAEYQVWIEMDFYHNDVVTPGQEIFGQVPGYFGAKRDTRKWIFVDAEVKGKQARLVITNDYGSEDLEARLTLERDGTYTLERLKGSTMKIVVGGKWVNIPKKLTFKRPVATDPTA
;
A
#
# COMPACT_ATOMS: atom_id res chain seq x y z
N MET A 1 -15.18 -37.10 34.38
CA MET A 1 -14.76 -36.68 34.16
C MET A 1 -14.60 -35.83 33.37
N ALA A 2 -14.44 -35.38 33.07
CA ALA A 2 -14.25 -34.50 32.50
C ALA A 2 -13.78 -34.01 31.68
N LEU A 3 -13.71 -33.53 31.10
CA LEU A 3 -13.31 -32.93 30.37
C LEU A 3 -13.16 -32.12 29.73
N VAL A 4 -13.16 -31.65 29.37
CA VAL A 4 -12.97 -30.85 28.84
C VAL A 4 -12.50 -30.19 28.22
N VAL A 5 -12.36 -29.86 27.88
CA VAL A 5 -11.85 -29.18 27.34
C VAL A 5 -11.58 -28.60 26.57
N SER A 6 -11.43 -28.39 26.20
CA SER A 6 -11.07 -27.77 25.46
C SER A 6 -11.14 -27.12 24.78
N VAL A 7 -11.34 -26.71 24.51
CA VAL A 7 -11.37 -25.98 23.84
C VAL A 7 -10.93 -25.17 23.51
N LEU A 8 -10.90 -24.94 23.40
CA LEU A 8 -10.46 -24.14 23.12
C LEU A 8 -9.87 -23.65 22.48
N SER A 9 -9.63 -23.57 22.33
CA SER A 9 -8.78 -23.15 21.78
C SER A 9 -8.93 -22.72 20.72
N VAL A 10 -9.44 -22.65 20.41
CA VAL A 10 -9.60 -22.33 19.42
C VAL A 10 -9.50 -21.28 19.16
N TRP A 11 -9.51 -20.85 19.30
CA TRP A 11 -9.43 -19.86 19.13
C TRP A 11 -8.60 -19.29 18.86
N GLY A 12 -8.32 -19.24 19.21
CA GLY A 12 -7.47 -18.52 19.18
C GLY A 12 -7.09 -18.15 18.02
N GLN A 13 -7.19 -18.64 17.37
CA GLN A 13 -6.83 -18.34 16.34
C GLN A 13 -7.23 -17.29 15.90
N GLY A 14 -7.99 -16.99 16.30
CA GLY A 14 -8.35 -15.82 15.84
C GLY A 14 -7.40 -14.90 15.72
N CYS A 15 -6.66 -15.07 16.37
CA CYS A 15 -5.80 -14.22 16.37
C CYS A 15 -5.10 -14.03 15.26
N CYS A 16 -5.13 -14.62 14.44
CA CYS A 16 -4.36 -14.46 13.29
C CYS A 16 -4.71 -13.23 12.56
N ALA A 17 -4.69 -12.13 13.20
CA ALA A 17 -4.81 -10.88 12.54
C ALA A 17 -3.71 -10.78 11.50
N ASP A 18 -4.09 -10.49 10.29
CA ASP A 18 -3.13 -10.31 9.20
C ASP A 18 -2.49 -8.95 9.35
N THR A 19 -1.20 -8.93 9.59
CA THR A 19 -0.43 -7.70 9.68
C THR A 19 0.68 -7.65 8.63
N VAL A 20 0.60 -8.49 7.61
CA VAL A 20 1.65 -8.56 6.60
C VAL A 20 1.16 -8.26 5.18
N THR A 21 -0.09 -8.51 4.87
CA THR A 21 -0.58 -8.31 3.51
C THR A 21 -0.39 -6.87 3.06
N PHE A 22 -0.78 -5.91 3.88
CA PHE A 22 -0.67 -4.50 3.53
C PHE A 22 0.41 -3.83 4.36
N ALA A 23 1.57 -4.47 4.44
CA ALA A 23 2.75 -3.92 5.10
C ALA A 23 3.96 -4.20 4.25
N GLY A 24 4.90 -3.26 4.22
CA GLY A 24 6.12 -3.37 3.46
C GLY A 24 6.05 -2.68 2.13
N ARG A 25 6.85 -3.13 1.19
CA ARG A 25 7.03 -2.46 -0.09
C ARG A 25 6.55 -3.34 -1.23
N ILE A 26 5.84 -2.74 -2.17
CA ILE A 26 5.47 -3.37 -3.43
C ILE A 26 5.87 -2.43 -4.57
N GLU A 27 6.16 -2.99 -5.74
CA GLU A 27 6.75 -2.25 -6.84
C GLU A 27 6.10 -2.56 -8.17
N ASN A 28 6.13 -1.58 -9.07
CA ASN A 28 5.77 -1.76 -10.47
C ASN A 28 6.97 -1.36 -11.30
N ALA A 29 7.50 -2.30 -12.09
CA ALA A 29 8.70 -2.07 -12.88
C ALA A 29 8.41 -1.24 -14.14
N GLU A 30 7.23 -1.36 -14.69
CA GLU A 30 6.90 -0.67 -15.93
C GLU A 30 6.94 0.85 -15.76
N TYR A 31 6.36 1.35 -14.68
CA TYR A 31 6.34 2.78 -14.39
C TYR A 31 7.45 3.18 -13.43
N GLN A 32 8.18 2.21 -12.88
CA GLN A 32 9.24 2.43 -11.90
C GLN A 32 8.71 3.19 -10.69
N VAL A 33 7.62 2.69 -10.16
CA VAL A 33 6.96 3.27 -9.00
C VAL A 33 6.84 2.21 -7.91
N TRP A 34 6.60 2.65 -6.71
CA TRP A 34 6.45 1.72 -5.58
C TRP A 34 5.45 2.28 -4.58
N ILE A 35 4.97 1.39 -3.73
CA ILE A 35 4.17 1.74 -2.56
C ILE A 35 4.90 1.23 -1.34
N GLU A 36 5.06 2.12 -0.36
CA GLU A 36 5.55 1.77 0.96
C GLU A 36 4.37 1.89 1.90
N MET A 37 4.08 0.86 2.69
CA MET A 37 2.84 0.86 3.46
C MET A 37 2.98 0.10 4.77
N ASP A 38 2.13 0.45 5.71
CA ASP A 38 1.80 -0.35 6.87
C ASP A 38 0.43 0.11 7.32
N PHE A 39 -0.61 -0.52 6.77
CA PHE A 39 -1.98 -0.10 7.05
C PHE A 39 -2.45 -0.54 8.43
N TYR A 40 -1.63 -1.31 9.13
CA TYR A 40 -2.01 -1.83 10.44
C TYR A 40 -1.47 -0.95 11.57
N HIS A 41 -0.33 -0.31 11.35
CA HIS A 41 0.30 0.54 12.36
C HIS A 41 0.23 2.02 12.01
N ASN A 42 0.08 2.36 10.73
CA ASN A 42 -0.02 3.74 10.26
C ASN A 42 1.16 4.59 10.75
N ASP A 43 2.36 4.02 10.68
CA ASP A 43 3.55 4.65 11.21
C ASP A 43 4.60 4.94 10.13
N VAL A 44 4.17 5.04 8.89
CA VAL A 44 5.06 5.32 7.78
C VAL A 44 5.28 6.83 7.67
N VAL A 45 6.53 7.24 7.59
CA VAL A 45 6.88 8.64 7.36
C VAL A 45 7.34 8.78 5.92
N THR A 46 6.72 9.68 5.18
CA THR A 46 7.03 9.87 3.77
C THR A 46 8.31 10.69 3.63
N PRO A 47 9.36 10.13 3.01
CA PRO A 47 10.61 10.89 2.84
C PRO A 47 10.37 12.17 2.04
N GLY A 48 10.89 13.27 2.55
CA GLY A 48 10.70 14.56 1.91
C GLY A 48 9.38 15.23 2.22
N GLN A 49 8.47 14.53 2.89
CA GLN A 49 7.16 15.05 3.24
C GLN A 49 6.84 14.75 4.70
N GLU A 50 7.81 14.94 5.54
CA GLU A 50 7.68 14.61 6.97
C GLU A 50 6.62 15.45 7.68
N ILE A 51 6.21 16.55 7.06
CA ILE A 51 5.17 17.39 7.61
C ILE A 51 3.84 16.66 7.74
N PHE A 52 3.62 15.62 6.94
CA PHE A 52 2.41 14.82 7.06
C PHE A 52 2.46 13.88 8.27
N GLY A 53 3.65 13.72 8.88
CA GLY A 53 3.79 12.86 10.03
C GLY A 53 3.66 11.39 9.66
N GLN A 54 3.14 10.62 10.59
CA GLN A 54 2.95 9.18 10.38
C GLN A 54 1.64 8.93 9.66
N VAL A 55 1.71 8.19 8.57
CA VAL A 55 0.57 7.90 7.69
C VAL A 55 0.57 6.42 7.36
N PRO A 56 -0.54 5.90 6.78
CA PRO A 56 -0.57 4.49 6.36
C PRO A 56 0.47 4.14 5.31
N GLY A 57 0.85 5.07 4.44
CA GLY A 57 1.83 4.78 3.42
C GLY A 57 1.92 5.87 2.38
N TYR A 58 2.69 5.59 1.33
CA TYR A 58 2.82 6.54 0.23
C TYR A 58 3.18 5.81 -1.07
N PHE A 59 2.94 6.51 -2.17
CA PHE A 59 3.30 6.07 -3.52
C PHE A 59 4.44 6.97 -3.98
N GLY A 60 5.50 6.37 -4.44
CA GLY A 60 6.66 7.10 -4.91
C GLY A 60 7.10 6.62 -6.28
N ALA A 61 7.94 7.41 -6.94
CA ALA A 61 8.45 7.09 -8.27
C ALA A 61 9.96 7.29 -8.29
N LYS A 62 10.67 6.40 -8.97
CA LYS A 62 12.13 6.50 -9.03
C LYS A 62 12.58 7.73 -9.81
N ARG A 63 11.76 8.18 -10.75
CA ARG A 63 12.12 9.29 -11.62
C ARG A 63 11.48 10.61 -11.23
N ASP A 64 10.77 10.63 -10.09
CA ASP A 64 10.09 11.83 -9.64
C ASP A 64 10.20 11.88 -8.12
N THR A 65 10.57 13.02 -7.59
CA THR A 65 10.70 13.17 -6.13
C THR A 65 9.35 13.40 -5.45
N ARG A 66 8.32 13.68 -6.21
CA ARG A 66 6.98 13.90 -5.65
C ARG A 66 6.42 12.60 -5.11
N LYS A 67 5.58 12.75 -4.08
CA LYS A 67 4.97 11.59 -3.45
C LYS A 67 3.47 11.75 -3.42
N TRP A 68 2.77 10.65 -3.47
CA TRP A 68 1.33 10.61 -3.21
C TRP A 68 1.15 9.94 -1.86
N ILE A 69 0.53 10.65 -0.94
CA ILE A 69 0.47 10.23 0.46
C ILE A 69 -0.86 9.56 0.72
N PHE A 70 -0.81 8.38 1.34
CA PHE A 70 -2.03 7.69 1.78
C PHE A 70 -2.38 8.26 3.13
N VAL A 71 -3.40 9.10 3.17
CA VAL A 71 -3.78 9.76 4.42
C VAL A 71 -4.74 8.90 5.23
N ASP A 72 -5.35 7.91 4.61
CA ASP A 72 -6.23 6.98 5.31
C ASP A 72 -6.23 5.64 4.57
N ALA A 73 -6.38 4.56 5.33
CA ALA A 73 -6.46 3.22 4.77
C ALA A 73 -7.40 2.38 5.62
N GLU A 74 -8.32 1.71 4.97
CA GLU A 74 -9.25 0.82 5.65
C GLU A 74 -9.14 -0.56 5.04
N VAL A 75 -8.68 -1.53 5.84
CA VAL A 75 -8.44 -2.89 5.36
C VAL A 75 -9.67 -3.74 5.62
N LYS A 76 -10.09 -4.47 4.58
CA LYS A 76 -11.15 -5.46 4.68
C LYS A 76 -10.72 -6.70 3.90
N GLY A 77 -10.32 -7.73 4.62
CA GLY A 77 -9.85 -8.95 3.99
C GLY A 77 -8.66 -8.71 3.10
N LYS A 78 -8.79 -8.99 1.83
CA LYS A 78 -7.72 -8.84 0.85
C LYS A 78 -7.77 -7.52 0.12
N GLN A 79 -8.54 -6.57 0.58
CA GLN A 79 -8.67 -5.26 -0.04
C GLN A 79 -8.45 -4.17 1.00
N ALA A 80 -7.93 -3.06 0.54
CA ALA A 80 -7.80 -1.87 1.37
C ALA A 80 -8.30 -0.67 0.57
N ARG A 81 -9.17 0.12 1.19
CA ARG A 81 -9.63 1.36 0.59
C ARG A 81 -8.74 2.49 1.08
N LEU A 82 -8.30 3.31 0.16
CA LEU A 82 -7.30 4.33 0.43
C LEU A 82 -7.85 5.71 0.09
N VAL A 83 -7.49 6.68 0.91
CA VAL A 83 -7.64 8.08 0.56
C VAL A 83 -6.22 8.60 0.34
N ILE A 84 -5.97 9.16 -0.83
CA ILE A 84 -4.64 9.54 -1.28
C ILE A 84 -4.64 11.00 -1.66
N THR A 85 -3.60 11.71 -1.28
CA THR A 85 -3.43 13.11 -1.66
C THR A 85 -2.03 13.30 -2.26
N ASN A 86 -1.87 14.36 -3.05
CA ASN A 86 -0.55 14.68 -3.56
C ASN A 86 0.27 15.36 -2.46
N ASP A 87 1.55 15.58 -2.74
CA ASP A 87 2.45 16.12 -1.71
C ASP A 87 2.21 17.58 -1.38
N TYR A 88 1.34 18.26 -2.13
CA TYR A 88 0.90 19.61 -1.77
C TYR A 88 -0.44 19.61 -1.04
N GLY A 89 -1.12 18.45 -0.99
CA GLY A 89 -2.44 18.38 -0.39
C GLY A 89 -3.55 19.04 -1.22
N SER A 90 -3.28 19.31 -2.49
CA SER A 90 -4.24 20.05 -3.33
C SER A 90 -5.08 19.14 -4.21
N GLU A 91 -4.69 17.89 -4.39
CA GLU A 91 -5.46 16.92 -5.18
C GLU A 91 -5.60 15.66 -4.37
N ASP A 92 -6.79 15.12 -4.36
CA ASP A 92 -7.01 13.86 -3.66
C ASP A 92 -7.85 12.91 -4.49
N LEU A 93 -7.76 11.66 -4.13
CA LEU A 93 -8.47 10.59 -4.82
C LEU A 93 -8.76 9.47 -3.85
N GLU A 94 -9.65 8.59 -4.25
CA GLU A 94 -9.89 7.35 -3.53
C GLU A 94 -9.48 6.20 -4.43
N ALA A 95 -8.88 5.20 -3.82
CA ALA A 95 -8.39 4.04 -4.53
C ALA A 95 -8.61 2.79 -3.71
N ARG A 96 -8.45 1.65 -4.35
CA ARG A 96 -8.52 0.36 -3.68
C ARG A 96 -7.29 -0.44 -4.06
N LEU A 97 -6.65 -1.01 -3.07
CA LEU A 97 -5.53 -1.91 -3.26
C LEU A 97 -5.99 -3.31 -2.93
N THR A 98 -5.85 -4.23 -3.87
CA THR A 98 -6.34 -5.60 -3.73
C THR A 98 -5.19 -6.56 -3.87
N LEU A 99 -5.09 -7.51 -2.94
CA LEU A 99 -4.18 -8.64 -3.10
C LEU A 99 -4.87 -9.68 -3.97
N GLU A 100 -4.28 -9.97 -5.12
CA GLU A 100 -4.83 -10.93 -6.07
C GLU A 100 -4.41 -12.35 -5.71
N ARG A 101 -5.04 -13.32 -6.34
CA ARG A 101 -4.77 -14.72 -6.05
C ARG A 101 -3.35 -15.13 -6.37
N ASP A 102 -2.75 -14.49 -7.37
CA ASP A 102 -1.39 -14.83 -7.78
C ASP A 102 -0.33 -14.12 -6.93
N GLY A 103 -0.74 -13.40 -5.90
CA GLY A 103 0.19 -12.71 -5.02
C GLY A 103 0.55 -11.31 -5.45
N THR A 104 0.04 -10.85 -6.58
CA THR A 104 0.24 -9.46 -6.99
C THR A 104 -0.78 -8.56 -6.32
N TYR A 105 -0.54 -7.26 -6.40
CA TYR A 105 -1.46 -6.26 -5.88
C TYR A 105 -1.96 -5.40 -7.03
N THR A 106 -3.23 -5.07 -7.02
CA THR A 106 -3.80 -4.15 -8.00
C THR A 106 -4.26 -2.89 -7.30
N LEU A 107 -3.72 -1.75 -7.73
CA LEU A 107 -4.18 -0.44 -7.27
C LEU A 107 -5.16 0.09 -8.29
N GLU A 108 -6.39 0.35 -7.85
CA GLU A 108 -7.43 0.84 -8.73
C GLU A 108 -7.94 2.18 -8.21
N ARG A 109 -7.89 3.20 -9.06
CA ARG A 109 -8.49 4.49 -8.71
C ARG A 109 -10.01 4.35 -8.80
N LEU A 110 -10.69 4.74 -7.73
CA LEU A 110 -12.15 4.67 -7.69
C LEU A 110 -12.78 5.99 -8.09
N LYS A 111 -12.24 7.10 -7.58
CA LYS A 111 -12.73 8.44 -7.94
C LYS A 111 -11.68 9.48 -7.56
N GLY A 112 -11.86 10.67 -8.09
CA GLY A 112 -10.98 11.79 -7.79
C GLY A 112 -9.91 11.99 -8.83
N SER A 113 -8.84 12.64 -8.44
CA SER A 113 -7.77 13.05 -9.35
C SER A 113 -7.01 11.85 -9.90
N THR A 114 -6.47 12.01 -11.10
CA THR A 114 -5.59 11.02 -11.69
C THR A 114 -4.20 11.19 -11.09
N MET A 115 -3.61 10.11 -10.64
CA MET A 115 -2.23 10.15 -10.17
C MET A 115 -1.31 10.35 -11.36
N LYS A 116 -0.32 11.21 -11.19
CA LYS A 116 0.63 11.54 -12.24
C LYS A 116 2.04 11.56 -11.66
N ILE A 117 2.99 11.25 -12.52
CA ILE A 117 4.40 11.41 -12.19
C ILE A 117 5.07 12.20 -13.30
N VAL A 118 6.22 12.79 -13.00
CA VAL A 118 7.00 13.52 -14.01
C VAL A 118 8.14 12.63 -14.45
N VAL A 119 8.24 12.39 -15.76
CA VAL A 119 9.31 11.58 -16.33
C VAL A 119 9.89 12.38 -17.48
N GLY A 120 11.17 12.75 -17.38
CA GLY A 120 11.82 13.49 -18.42
C GLY A 120 11.17 14.84 -18.70
N GLY A 121 10.66 15.50 -17.67
CA GLY A 121 10.00 16.80 -17.82
C GLY A 121 8.57 16.74 -18.31
N LYS A 122 8.01 15.55 -18.46
CA LYS A 122 6.64 15.40 -18.95
C LYS A 122 5.79 14.70 -17.92
N TRP A 123 4.51 15.10 -17.85
CA TRP A 123 3.54 14.43 -17.01
C TRP A 123 3.15 13.09 -17.60
N VAL A 124 3.22 12.04 -16.80
CA VAL A 124 2.79 10.70 -17.19
C VAL A 124 1.66 10.30 -16.25
N ASN A 125 0.51 9.98 -16.81
CA ASN A 125 -0.64 9.56 -16.03
C ASN A 125 -0.46 8.11 -15.61
N ILE A 126 -0.73 7.82 -14.35
CA ILE A 126 -0.77 6.45 -13.86
C ILE A 126 -2.11 5.87 -14.28
N PRO A 127 -2.13 4.67 -14.87
CA PRO A 127 -3.40 4.06 -15.29
C PRO A 127 -4.36 3.88 -14.13
N LYS A 128 -5.64 3.80 -14.47
CA LYS A 128 -6.67 3.58 -13.47
C LYS A 128 -6.40 2.31 -12.65
N LYS A 129 -5.86 1.29 -13.29
CA LYS A 129 -5.45 0.05 -12.62
C LYS A 129 -3.98 -0.18 -12.87
N LEU A 130 -3.25 -0.46 -11.82
CA LEU A 130 -1.82 -0.71 -11.92
C LEU A 130 -1.47 -1.89 -11.02
N THR A 131 -0.67 -2.80 -11.54
CA THR A 131 -0.28 -4.01 -10.82
C THR A 131 1.08 -3.82 -10.17
N PHE A 132 1.19 -4.26 -8.93
CA PHE A 132 2.43 -4.21 -8.14
C PHE A 132 2.80 -5.61 -7.69
N LYS A 133 4.08 -5.81 -7.43
CA LYS A 133 4.60 -7.07 -6.90
C LYS A 133 5.51 -6.78 -5.73
N ARG A 134 5.56 -7.72 -4.81
CA ARG A 134 6.59 -7.67 -3.78
C ARG A 134 7.95 -7.83 -4.46
N PRO A 135 8.95 -7.04 -4.06
CA PRO A 135 10.29 -7.27 -4.58
C PRO A 135 10.71 -8.69 -4.26
N VAL A 136 11.33 -9.34 -5.20
CA VAL A 136 11.90 -10.64 -4.96
C VAL A 136 13.00 -10.45 -3.93
N ALA A 137 12.94 -11.22 -2.85
CA ALA A 137 13.97 -11.16 -1.86
C ALA A 137 15.23 -11.63 -2.52
N THR A 138 16.08 -10.70 -2.85
CA THR A 138 17.35 -11.07 -3.38
C THR A 138 18.14 -11.64 -2.27
N ASP A 139 18.54 -12.84 -2.45
CA ASP A 139 19.36 -13.45 -1.45
C ASP A 139 20.65 -12.67 -1.37
N PRO A 140 20.91 -12.03 -0.28
CA PRO A 140 22.11 -11.25 -0.18
C PRO A 140 23.35 -12.09 -0.19
N THR A 141 23.20 -13.35 0.01
CA THR A 141 24.35 -14.19 -0.11
C THR A 141 24.51 -14.69 -1.51
N ALA A 142 23.57 -14.41 -2.31
CA ALA A 142 23.66 -14.82 -3.69
C ALA A 142 24.58 -13.88 -4.43
#